data_f2b7dfc908ab121178d77c1cdb06e2a3
#
_entry.id   f2b7dfc908ab121178d77c1cdb06e2a3
#
_cell.length_a   1.000
_cell.length_b   1.000
_cell.length_c   1.000
_cell.angle_alpha   90.00
_cell.angle_beta   90.00
_cell.angle_gamma   90.00
#
_symmetry.space_group_name_H-M   'P 1'
#
loop_
_entity.id
_entity.type
_entity.pdbx_description
1 polymer ?
#
loop_
_entity_poly.entity_id
_entity_poly.type
_entity_poly.pdbx_seq_one_letter_code
_entity_poly.pdbx_strand_id
1 'polypeptide(L)'
;MSFSALKKSNFQDLLSKAENLNKSETKAGPDERLWKPEVDKAGNGYAVIRFLPAPDGEDLPWAQVWSHAFQGPGGWYIENSLTTLGKKDPVSDLNRELWNAGAEGSPQRDQARKQKRKLNYYSNIYVVKDSANPSNEGKVFLYRFGKKIFDKIMESMQPAFED
;
A
#
# COMPACT_ATOMS: atom_id res chain seq x y z
N MET A 1 -10.19 12.59 -50.49
CA MET A 1 -9.64 11.74 -49.41
C MET A 1 -10.57 10.54 -49.22
N SER A 2 -10.08 9.31 -49.41
CA SER A 2 -10.89 8.10 -49.38
C SER A 2 -11.20 7.68 -47.94
N PHE A 3 -12.44 7.40 -47.61
CA PHE A 3 -12.92 6.90 -46.32
C PHE A 3 -12.22 5.60 -45.86
N SER A 4 -11.58 4.86 -46.74
CA SER A 4 -10.86 3.63 -46.45
C SER A 4 -9.47 3.88 -45.79
N ALA A 5 -8.87 5.06 -46.01
CA ALA A 5 -7.59 5.40 -45.42
C ALA A 5 -7.72 5.85 -43.93
N LEU A 6 -8.86 6.48 -43.60
CA LEU A 6 -9.18 6.91 -42.25
C LEU A 6 -9.50 5.72 -41.30
N LYS A 7 -10.04 4.63 -41.82
CA LYS A 7 -10.34 3.44 -41.00
C LYS A 7 -9.11 2.60 -40.62
N LYS A 8 -8.07 2.58 -41.46
CA LYS A 8 -6.86 1.73 -41.17
C LYS A 8 -5.95 2.34 -40.15
N SER A 9 -5.73 3.65 -40.16
CA SER A 9 -4.84 4.32 -39.20
C SER A 9 -5.44 4.32 -37.79
N ASN A 10 -6.78 4.41 -37.67
CA ASN A 10 -7.43 4.41 -36.33
C ASN A 10 -7.46 3.02 -35.67
N PHE A 11 -7.47 1.93 -36.42
CA PHE A 11 -7.52 0.59 -35.87
C PHE A 11 -6.15 0.10 -35.37
N GLN A 12 -5.09 0.40 -36.08
CA GLN A 12 -3.72 0.08 -35.63
C GLN A 12 -3.31 0.92 -34.42
N ASP A 13 -3.69 2.19 -34.37
CA ASP A 13 -3.48 3.06 -33.20
C ASP A 13 -4.28 2.59 -31.98
N LEU A 14 -5.51 2.09 -32.19
CA LEU A 14 -6.32 1.51 -31.12
C LEU A 14 -5.74 0.20 -30.62
N LEU A 15 -5.25 -0.67 -31.50
CA LEU A 15 -4.59 -1.92 -31.13
C LEU A 15 -3.30 -1.66 -30.36
N SER A 16 -2.44 -0.75 -30.81
CA SER A 16 -1.20 -0.42 -30.11
C SER A 16 -1.44 0.24 -28.76
N LYS A 17 -2.49 1.06 -28.64
CA LYS A 17 -2.91 1.63 -27.34
C LYS A 17 -3.49 0.57 -26.42
N ALA A 18 -4.30 -0.36 -26.90
CA ALA A 18 -4.84 -1.48 -26.14
C ALA A 18 -3.73 -2.45 -25.69
N GLU A 19 -2.76 -2.74 -26.55
CA GLU A 19 -1.58 -3.55 -26.19
C GLU A 19 -0.69 -2.86 -25.17
N ASN A 20 -0.54 -1.53 -25.25
CA ASN A 20 0.21 -0.76 -24.26
C ASN A 20 -0.52 -0.66 -22.91
N LEU A 21 -1.84 -0.57 -22.90
CA LEU A 21 -2.64 -0.67 -21.68
C LEU A 21 -2.49 -2.03 -21.02
N ASN A 22 -2.57 -3.12 -21.78
CA ASN A 22 -2.35 -4.48 -21.27
C ASN A 22 -0.89 -4.72 -20.80
N LYS A 23 0.09 -4.06 -21.40
CA LYS A 23 1.49 -4.14 -20.96
C LYS A 23 1.76 -3.32 -19.70
N SER A 24 1.03 -2.25 -19.45
CA SER A 24 1.18 -1.44 -18.24
C SER A 24 0.58 -2.09 -16.99
N GLU A 25 -0.37 -3.03 -17.13
CA GLU A 25 -0.93 -3.78 -16.02
C GLU A 25 -0.06 -4.97 -15.55
N THR A 26 0.88 -5.43 -16.39
CA THR A 26 1.78 -6.53 -16.04
C THR A 26 3.16 -6.03 -15.69
N LYS A 27 3.44 -5.89 -14.40
CA LYS A 27 4.70 -5.57 -13.72
C LYS A 27 4.91 -4.08 -13.45
N ALA A 28 4.14 -3.54 -12.54
CA ALA A 28 4.70 -2.50 -11.68
C ALA A 28 5.80 -3.17 -10.85
N GLY A 29 7.05 -2.84 -11.14
CA GLY A 29 8.19 -3.20 -10.29
C GLY A 29 7.97 -2.66 -8.86
N PRO A 30 8.85 -2.97 -7.91
CA PRO A 30 8.77 -2.39 -6.58
C PRO A 30 8.72 -0.85 -6.71
N ASP A 31 7.82 -0.22 -5.99
CA ASP A 31 7.70 1.24 -6.00
C ASP A 31 8.97 1.87 -5.41
N GLU A 32 9.77 2.48 -6.28
CA GLU A 32 11.06 3.08 -5.92
C GLU A 32 10.95 4.25 -4.93
N ARG A 33 9.75 4.79 -4.74
CA ARG A 33 9.48 5.83 -3.74
C ARG A 33 9.41 5.26 -2.34
N LEU A 34 9.13 3.95 -2.21
CA LEU A 34 8.98 3.27 -0.93
C LEU A 34 10.34 2.81 -0.41
N TRP A 35 10.74 3.38 0.72
CA TRP A 35 11.86 2.86 1.49
C TRP A 35 11.39 1.69 2.37
N LYS A 36 12.22 0.68 2.45
CA LYS A 36 12.02 -0.49 3.29
C LYS A 36 13.34 -0.86 3.94
N PRO A 37 13.38 -1.10 5.27
CA PRO A 37 14.59 -1.57 5.91
C PRO A 37 14.95 -2.96 5.37
N GLU A 38 16.19 -3.14 4.97
CA GLU A 38 16.72 -4.45 4.69
C GLU A 38 17.15 -5.13 5.98
N VAL A 39 16.87 -6.42 6.05
CA VAL A 39 17.19 -7.26 7.21
C VAL A 39 17.99 -8.47 6.74
N ASP A 40 18.87 -8.94 7.62
CA ASP A 40 19.63 -10.16 7.41
C ASP A 40 18.74 -11.42 7.48
N LYS A 41 19.34 -12.60 7.31
CA LYS A 41 18.65 -13.88 7.37
C LYS A 41 18.01 -14.16 8.75
N ALA A 42 18.51 -13.53 9.79
CA ALA A 42 17.98 -13.61 11.15
C ALA A 42 16.88 -12.58 11.45
N GLY A 43 16.57 -11.70 10.48
CA GLY A 43 15.55 -10.65 10.62
C GLY A 43 16.06 -9.37 11.27
N ASN A 44 17.37 -9.20 11.45
CA ASN A 44 17.96 -8.01 12.05
C ASN A 44 18.36 -7.00 10.97
N GLY A 45 18.07 -5.71 11.20
CA GLY A 45 18.50 -4.61 10.36
C GLY A 45 18.71 -3.35 11.18
N TYR A 46 19.50 -2.42 10.65
CA TYR A 46 19.76 -1.15 11.29
C TYR A 46 19.73 -0.02 10.27
N ALA A 47 18.89 0.96 10.57
CA ALA A 47 18.85 2.22 9.85
C ALA A 47 18.47 3.35 10.80
N VAL A 48 18.91 4.56 10.50
CA VAL A 48 18.48 5.79 11.18
C VAL A 48 17.68 6.62 10.21
N ILE A 49 16.43 6.85 10.55
CA ILE A 49 15.50 7.65 9.73
C ILE A 49 14.94 8.81 10.57
N ARG A 50 14.49 9.83 9.89
CA ARG A 50 13.81 10.97 10.49
C ARG A 50 12.44 11.11 9.84
N PHE A 51 11.37 11.04 10.63
CA PHE A 51 10.04 11.39 10.16
C PHE A 51 9.99 12.88 9.87
N LEU A 52 9.47 13.23 8.70
CA LEU A 52 9.32 14.61 8.29
C LEU A 52 8.00 15.18 8.81
N PRO A 53 7.91 16.50 9.03
CA PRO A 53 6.66 17.15 9.39
C PRO A 53 5.59 16.97 8.30
N ALA A 54 4.36 17.30 8.64
CA ALA A 54 3.26 17.32 7.69
C ALA A 54 3.60 18.23 6.49
N PRO A 55 3.27 17.80 5.26
CA PRO A 55 3.37 18.68 4.09
C PRO A 55 2.45 19.89 4.23
N ASP A 56 2.74 20.96 3.47
CA ASP A 56 1.88 22.14 3.44
C ASP A 56 0.44 21.78 3.05
N GLY A 57 -0.51 22.18 3.87
CA GLY A 57 -1.95 21.91 3.70
C GLY A 57 -2.43 20.60 4.33
N GLU A 58 -1.55 19.83 4.98
CA GLU A 58 -1.90 18.61 5.71
C GLU A 58 -1.74 18.81 7.22
N ASP A 59 -2.66 18.25 8.01
CA ASP A 59 -2.63 18.38 9.48
C ASP A 59 -1.71 17.35 10.15
N LEU A 60 -1.46 16.22 9.49
CA LEU A 60 -0.73 15.09 10.07
C LEU A 60 0.48 14.69 9.21
N PRO A 61 1.61 14.30 9.84
CA PRO A 61 2.79 13.83 9.13
C PRO A 61 2.67 12.38 8.62
N TRP A 62 1.50 11.77 8.74
CA TRP A 62 1.20 10.42 8.23
C TRP A 62 -0.19 10.34 7.65
N ALA A 63 -0.35 9.43 6.69
CA ALA A 63 -1.64 9.03 6.13
C ALA A 63 -1.98 7.60 6.56
N GLN A 64 -3.27 7.35 6.84
CA GLN A 64 -3.80 6.01 7.09
C GLN A 64 -4.42 5.45 5.83
N VAL A 65 -3.98 4.28 5.41
CA VAL A 65 -4.49 3.61 4.21
C VAL A 65 -4.90 2.19 4.55
N TRP A 66 -6.17 1.89 4.34
CA TRP A 66 -6.68 0.53 4.39
C TRP A 66 -6.44 -0.17 3.06
N SER A 67 -5.95 -1.39 3.10
CA SER A 67 -5.72 -2.21 1.90
C SER A 67 -6.14 -3.65 2.12
N HIS A 68 -6.53 -4.30 1.04
CA HIS A 68 -6.75 -5.74 0.95
C HIS A 68 -5.53 -6.39 0.30
N ALA A 69 -5.12 -7.55 0.79
CA ALA A 69 -4.11 -8.39 0.17
C ALA A 69 -4.42 -9.85 0.49
N PHE A 70 -5.01 -10.55 -0.46
CA PHE A 70 -5.36 -11.95 -0.31
C PHE A 70 -5.33 -12.68 -1.65
N GLN A 71 -5.24 -14.01 -1.60
CA GLN A 71 -5.28 -14.86 -2.77
C GLN A 71 -6.70 -15.37 -2.98
N GLY A 72 -7.23 -15.14 -4.17
CA GLY A 72 -8.50 -15.66 -4.65
C GLY A 72 -8.31 -16.66 -5.81
N PRO A 73 -9.41 -17.16 -6.41
CA PRO A 73 -9.36 -18.08 -7.56
C PRO A 73 -8.62 -17.50 -8.77
N GLY A 74 -8.68 -16.18 -8.96
CA GLY A 74 -8.00 -15.45 -10.05
C GLY A 74 -6.56 -15.02 -9.73
N GLY A 75 -6.00 -15.41 -8.59
CA GLY A 75 -4.67 -14.97 -8.14
C GLY A 75 -4.70 -13.99 -6.98
N TRP A 76 -3.66 -13.18 -6.85
CA TRP A 76 -3.57 -12.18 -5.79
C TRP A 76 -4.45 -10.96 -6.11
N TYR A 77 -5.27 -10.59 -5.13
CA TYR A 77 -5.99 -9.32 -5.10
C TYR A 77 -5.29 -8.39 -4.10
N ILE A 78 -4.65 -7.33 -4.61
CA ILE A 78 -3.91 -6.37 -3.79
C ILE A 78 -4.39 -4.97 -4.20
N GLU A 79 -5.29 -4.40 -3.38
CA GLU A 79 -5.90 -3.10 -3.67
C GLU A 79 -6.14 -2.28 -2.41
N ASN A 80 -6.14 -0.96 -2.56
CA ASN A 80 -6.56 -0.07 -1.50
C ASN A 80 -8.06 -0.16 -1.28
N SER A 81 -8.47 -0.26 -0.03
CA SER A 81 -9.88 -0.28 0.34
C SER A 81 -10.51 1.11 0.22
N LEU A 82 -11.67 1.19 -0.40
CA LEU A 82 -12.44 2.43 -0.53
C LEU A 82 -12.83 3.03 0.82
N THR A 83 -12.80 2.24 1.88
CA THR A 83 -13.03 2.73 3.25
C THR A 83 -11.98 3.74 3.72
N THR A 84 -10.80 3.77 3.09
CA THR A 84 -9.81 4.83 3.31
C THR A 84 -10.39 6.23 3.00
N LEU A 85 -11.27 6.30 2.01
CA LEU A 85 -11.94 7.53 1.58
C LEU A 85 -13.35 7.68 2.19
N GLY A 86 -13.70 6.87 3.20
CA GLY A 86 -15.03 6.85 3.80
C GLY A 86 -16.14 6.30 2.86
N LYS A 87 -15.77 5.64 1.77
CA LYS A 87 -16.70 5.09 0.78
C LYS A 87 -17.00 3.61 1.07
N LYS A 88 -18.12 3.14 0.52
CA LYS A 88 -18.46 1.71 0.55
C LYS A 88 -17.41 0.90 -0.22
N ASP A 89 -17.02 -0.20 0.37
CA ASP A 89 -16.04 -1.13 -0.19
C ASP A 89 -16.69 -2.50 -0.37
N PRO A 90 -16.86 -2.99 -1.60
CA PRO A 90 -17.55 -4.26 -1.86
C PRO A 90 -16.91 -5.46 -1.16
N VAL A 91 -15.58 -5.49 -1.04
CA VAL A 91 -14.87 -6.58 -0.36
C VAL A 91 -15.14 -6.56 1.14
N SER A 92 -15.14 -5.37 1.74
CA SER A 92 -15.48 -5.22 3.17
C SER A 92 -16.93 -5.56 3.46
N ASP A 93 -17.86 -5.23 2.55
CA ASP A 93 -19.28 -5.58 2.67
C ASP A 93 -19.47 -7.10 2.57
N LEU A 94 -18.88 -7.76 1.56
CA LEU A 94 -18.89 -9.21 1.44
C LEU A 94 -18.30 -9.89 2.69
N ASN A 95 -17.19 -9.39 3.19
CA ASN A 95 -16.56 -9.94 4.40
C ASN A 95 -17.48 -9.85 5.63
N ARG A 96 -18.24 -8.77 5.75
CA ARG A 96 -19.23 -8.62 6.83
C ARG A 96 -20.37 -9.64 6.69
N GLU A 97 -20.85 -9.86 5.47
CA GLU A 97 -21.87 -10.89 5.20
C GLU A 97 -21.36 -12.29 5.52
N LEU A 98 -20.17 -12.66 5.06
CA LEU A 98 -19.53 -13.94 5.35
C LEU A 98 -19.32 -14.15 6.85
N TRP A 99 -18.92 -13.11 7.56
CA TRP A 99 -18.72 -13.17 9.00
C TRP A 99 -20.02 -13.40 9.76
N ASN A 100 -21.10 -12.72 9.35
CA ASN A 100 -22.40 -12.80 10.00
C ASN A 100 -23.14 -14.11 9.68
N ALA A 101 -22.95 -14.64 8.46
CA ALA A 101 -23.55 -15.92 8.04
C ALA A 101 -22.83 -17.15 8.61
N GLY A 102 -21.54 -17.03 8.93
CA GLY A 102 -20.71 -18.14 9.39
C GLY A 102 -20.74 -18.34 10.91
N ALA A 103 -20.77 -19.58 11.35
CA ALA A 103 -20.49 -19.95 12.75
C ALA A 103 -18.98 -19.86 13.04
N GLU A 104 -18.59 -19.92 14.31
CA GLU A 104 -17.18 -19.98 14.68
C GLU A 104 -16.51 -21.24 14.10
N GLY A 105 -15.32 -21.04 13.50
CA GLY A 105 -14.59 -22.11 12.81
C GLY A 105 -15.13 -22.50 11.43
N SER A 106 -16.14 -21.80 10.93
CA SER A 106 -16.70 -22.09 9.60
C SER A 106 -15.81 -21.59 8.47
N PRO A 107 -15.88 -22.22 7.27
CA PRO A 107 -15.15 -21.75 6.08
C PRO A 107 -15.45 -20.28 5.71
N GLN A 108 -16.69 -19.82 5.95
CA GLN A 108 -17.10 -18.45 5.69
C GLN A 108 -16.30 -17.44 6.57
N ARG A 109 -16.17 -17.72 7.87
CA ARG A 109 -15.37 -16.86 8.76
C ARG A 109 -13.89 -16.93 8.46
N ASP A 110 -13.38 -18.09 8.04
CA ASP A 110 -11.99 -18.22 7.63
C ASP A 110 -11.70 -17.42 6.36
N GLN A 111 -12.61 -17.43 5.40
CA GLN A 111 -12.52 -16.59 4.22
C GLN A 111 -12.53 -15.11 4.58
N ALA A 112 -13.48 -14.67 5.42
CA ALA A 112 -13.56 -13.28 5.86
C ALA A 112 -12.28 -12.83 6.59
N ARG A 113 -11.67 -13.68 7.42
CA ARG A 113 -10.37 -13.39 8.08
C ARG A 113 -9.24 -13.21 7.09
N LYS A 114 -9.14 -14.06 6.05
CA LYS A 114 -8.10 -13.97 5.00
C LYS A 114 -8.25 -12.72 4.16
N GLN A 115 -9.48 -12.28 3.90
CA GLN A 115 -9.80 -11.13 3.06
C GLN A 115 -9.89 -9.82 3.83
N LYS A 116 -9.72 -9.86 5.15
CA LYS A 116 -9.80 -8.68 6.01
C LYS A 116 -8.81 -7.60 5.57
N ARG A 117 -9.32 -6.36 5.44
CA ARG A 117 -8.48 -5.20 5.19
C ARG A 117 -7.46 -4.99 6.32
N LYS A 118 -6.29 -4.47 5.96
CA LYS A 118 -5.19 -4.14 6.87
C LYS A 118 -4.95 -2.65 6.86
N LEU A 119 -4.70 -2.07 8.04
CA LEU A 119 -4.30 -0.68 8.17
C LEU A 119 -2.79 -0.55 8.00
N ASN A 120 -2.39 0.34 7.11
CA ASN A 120 -1.01 0.77 6.94
C ASN A 120 -0.93 2.29 7.16
N TYR A 121 0.19 2.72 7.66
CA TYR A 121 0.55 4.13 7.79
C TYR A 121 1.63 4.46 6.77
N TYR A 122 1.56 5.66 6.22
CA TYR A 122 2.54 6.17 5.28
C TYR A 122 3.03 7.53 5.77
N SER A 123 4.33 7.75 5.75
CA SER A 123 4.93 9.02 6.13
C SER A 123 6.14 9.29 5.26
N ASN A 124 6.41 10.55 5.01
CA ASN A 124 7.66 10.97 4.42
C ASN A 124 8.78 10.85 5.46
N ILE A 125 9.89 10.27 5.06
CA ILE A 125 11.07 10.10 5.91
C ILE A 125 12.32 10.61 5.18
N TYR A 126 13.26 11.10 5.96
CA TYR A 126 14.63 11.36 5.52
C TYR A 126 15.54 10.25 6.06
N VAL A 127 16.30 9.62 5.18
CA VAL A 127 17.23 8.55 5.56
C VAL A 127 18.56 9.18 5.99
N VAL A 128 18.87 9.08 7.28
CA VAL A 128 20.11 9.59 7.85
C VAL A 128 21.23 8.56 7.68
N LYS A 129 20.92 7.29 7.95
CA LYS A 129 21.86 6.17 7.79
C LYS A 129 21.11 4.92 7.36
N ASP A 130 21.63 4.24 6.37
CA ASP A 130 21.14 2.95 5.88
C ASP A 130 22.34 2.03 5.63
N SER A 131 22.66 1.18 6.61
CA SER A 131 23.85 0.34 6.57
C SER A 131 23.78 -0.72 5.46
N ALA A 132 22.59 -1.13 5.06
CA ALA A 132 22.38 -2.10 3.99
C ALA A 132 22.46 -1.44 2.61
N ASN A 133 21.93 -0.21 2.49
CA ASN A 133 21.89 0.55 1.24
C ASN A 133 22.37 1.99 1.44
N PRO A 134 23.68 2.25 1.54
CA PRO A 134 24.22 3.59 1.74
C PRO A 134 23.79 4.62 0.68
N SER A 135 23.40 4.16 -0.51
CA SER A 135 22.89 5.02 -1.59
C SER A 135 21.58 5.72 -1.28
N ASN A 136 20.85 5.26 -0.26
CA ASN A 136 19.62 5.88 0.23
C ASN A 136 19.88 7.05 1.18
N GLU A 137 21.07 7.13 1.76
CA GLU A 137 21.43 8.17 2.73
C GLU A 137 21.34 9.56 2.11
N GLY A 138 20.80 10.51 2.86
CA GLY A 138 20.58 11.88 2.40
C GLY A 138 19.35 12.08 1.51
N LYS A 139 18.52 11.05 1.30
CA LYS A 139 17.33 11.12 0.45
C LYS A 139 16.04 11.05 1.25
N VAL A 140 14.98 11.55 0.61
CA VAL A 140 13.61 11.48 1.12
C VAL A 140 12.88 10.33 0.43
N PHE A 141 12.18 9.54 1.23
CA PHE A 141 11.38 8.42 0.75
C PHE A 141 10.01 8.41 1.45
N LEU A 142 9.10 7.65 0.88
CA LEU A 142 7.86 7.26 1.52
C LEU A 142 8.09 5.97 2.32
N TYR A 143 7.73 5.96 3.59
CA TYR A 143 7.84 4.79 4.46
C TYR A 143 6.46 4.27 4.82
N ARG A 144 6.23 2.99 4.53
CA ARG A 144 5.02 2.26 4.93
C ARG A 144 5.30 1.44 6.18
N PHE A 145 4.49 1.64 7.22
CA PHE A 145 4.63 0.93 8.49
C PHE A 145 3.28 0.52 9.07
N GLY A 146 3.32 -0.44 9.99
CA GLY A 146 2.12 -0.97 10.64
C GLY A 146 1.86 -0.32 11.99
N LYS A 147 0.73 -0.75 12.60
CA LYS A 147 0.25 -0.21 13.89
C LYS A 147 1.30 -0.29 15.01
N LYS A 148 2.11 -1.34 15.09
CA LYS A 148 3.13 -1.48 16.16
C LYS A 148 4.18 -0.37 16.12
N ILE A 149 4.61 0.04 14.92
CA ILE A 149 5.56 1.15 14.78
C ILE A 149 4.85 2.46 15.07
N PHE A 150 3.62 2.63 14.58
CA PHE A 150 2.80 3.80 14.88
C PHE A 150 2.63 4.01 16.38
N ASP A 151 2.24 2.97 17.12
CA ASP A 151 2.07 3.04 18.58
C ASP A 151 3.35 3.48 19.29
N LYS A 152 4.52 2.93 18.89
CA LYS A 152 5.80 3.35 19.42
C LYS A 152 6.16 4.81 19.15
N ILE A 153 5.80 5.32 17.96
CA ILE A 153 5.98 6.75 17.63
C ILE A 153 5.11 7.59 18.57
N MET A 154 3.84 7.22 18.73
CA MET A 154 2.91 7.94 19.60
C MET A 154 3.36 7.93 21.07
N GLU A 155 3.82 6.79 21.59
CA GLU A 155 4.41 6.70 22.93
C GLU A 155 5.63 7.62 23.09
N SER A 156 6.48 7.70 22.08
CA SER A 156 7.67 8.56 22.10
C SER A 156 7.33 10.06 22.03
N MET A 157 6.18 10.40 21.48
CA MET A 157 5.68 11.79 21.41
C MET A 157 4.96 12.24 22.68
N GLN A 158 4.56 11.30 23.51
CA GLN A 158 3.96 11.56 24.82
C GLN A 158 5.01 11.19 25.89
N PRO A 159 5.88 12.11 26.30
CA PRO A 159 6.83 11.80 27.36
C PRO A 159 6.05 11.51 28.64
N ALA A 160 6.21 10.29 29.15
CA ALA A 160 5.72 9.91 30.47
C ALA A 160 6.62 10.56 31.54
N PHE A 161 6.62 11.88 31.61
CA PHE A 161 7.14 12.59 32.77
C PHE A 161 5.91 12.93 33.63
N GLU A 162 5.56 12.03 34.52
CA GLU A 162 4.92 12.40 35.76
C GLU A 162 6.03 12.91 36.69
N ASP A 163 5.97 14.20 37.02
CA ASP A 163 6.74 14.82 38.08
C ASP A 163 6.33 14.25 39.47
#